data_ffbf89e815dee58e7d4e390eb566088d
#
_entry.id   ffbf89e815dee58e7d4e390eb566088d
#
_cell.length_a   1.000
_cell.length_b   1.000
_cell.length_c   1.000
_cell.angle_alpha   90.00
_cell.angle_beta   90.00
_cell.angle_gamma   90.00
#
_symmetry.space_group_name_H-M   'P 1'
#
loop_
_entity.id
_entity.type
_entity.pdbx_description
1 polymer ?
#
loop_
_entity_poly.entity_id
_entity_poly.type
_entity_poly.pdbx_seq_one_letter_code
_entity_poly.pdbx_strand_id
1 'polypeptide(L)'
;MANYVPMFAGANYKAEPHLLEDSQGQEAINCFFENGALGSFRAPAFERAMAGDVQTIHRFFDDFWFQWSGDVDVARGQIPSDTENRTYFTGDGKPKMTYAGLATSGSEPYPSAAYDLGVPAPEKVPSASVTGDPDDADDLAESRAYVVTFVTEKGEEGPPSFPTGLVEVKPGQAVDLTDLPSVPEGNYNVTSIRIYRTATAAGNADYQFVDELTSGVSSYTDTLPDEQLGDIMPSLEWDPPPEDMKGLVAMPNGVMAGFTGKDLCFSEPYRPHAWPVGYRLQTDFPIVALSPFPGGLVVATTGTPYMVSATHPSAASMEKVDRPRGCVSKRGMVDMGQYAIFPTADGLMLLAPGQGPVMLSDSVLTLEQWRRLNPETIHAYRWHNRYVAFYDGEDGPGGFLISPQGGQLTFIDLYADAGYADPETGHLYLLVDGEIVRWDADNDRMAYRWVSKVFIQPQWLAMTAIRVDAEAYPVTVKVLADDGWSDTVTIANERAHRIAPRRGKRWWLEIEGIERVRMISLAQNVAEAA
;
A
#
# COMPACT_ATOMS: atom_id res chain seq x y z
N MET A 1 17.49 -35.94 33.50
CA MET A 1 17.73 -35.09 32.31
C MET A 1 16.45 -34.31 32.03
N ALA A 2 16.51 -33.00 32.13
CA ALA A 2 15.34 -32.14 31.92
C ALA A 2 15.18 -31.82 30.43
N ASN A 3 13.94 -31.77 29.95
CA ASN A 3 13.59 -31.13 28.70
C ASN A 3 13.39 -29.64 28.99
N TYR A 4 14.09 -28.81 28.26
CA TYR A 4 14.24 -27.42 28.58
C TYR A 4 13.88 -26.55 27.37
N VAL A 5 12.98 -25.60 27.54
CA VAL A 5 12.63 -24.57 26.54
C VAL A 5 13.12 -23.23 27.12
N PRO A 6 14.35 -22.82 26.77
CA PRO A 6 14.99 -21.63 27.34
C PRO A 6 14.49 -20.33 26.73
N MET A 7 13.88 -20.42 25.56
CA MET A 7 13.32 -19.30 24.79
C MET A 7 12.22 -19.83 23.88
N PHE A 8 11.37 -18.93 23.45
CA PHE A 8 10.24 -19.24 22.56
C PHE A 8 10.41 -18.52 21.22
N ALA A 9 10.05 -19.21 20.17
CA ALA A 9 9.99 -18.69 18.81
C ALA A 9 8.70 -19.12 18.13
N GLY A 10 8.46 -18.59 16.94
CA GLY A 10 7.31 -18.91 16.11
C GLY A 10 7.20 -20.39 15.77
N ALA A 11 6.06 -20.79 15.24
CA ALA A 11 5.83 -22.13 14.80
C ALA A 11 6.49 -22.42 13.45
N ASN A 12 6.92 -23.67 13.28
CA ASN A 12 7.38 -24.21 12.01
C ASN A 12 6.55 -25.46 11.68
N TYR A 13 5.61 -25.28 10.78
CA TYR A 13 4.68 -26.32 10.35
C TYR A 13 5.26 -27.24 9.26
N LYS A 14 6.43 -26.90 8.71
CA LYS A 14 7.09 -27.66 7.64
C LYS A 14 7.90 -28.83 8.17
N ALA A 15 8.60 -28.62 9.29
CA ALA A 15 9.47 -29.62 9.86
C ALA A 15 8.69 -30.64 10.70
N GLU A 16 9.13 -31.90 10.69
CA GLU A 16 8.62 -32.92 11.60
C GLU A 16 8.78 -32.47 13.05
N PRO A 17 7.77 -32.67 13.93
CA PRO A 17 7.76 -32.13 15.28
C PRO A 17 9.00 -32.43 16.15
N HIS A 18 9.68 -33.52 15.91
CA HIS A 18 10.89 -33.90 16.64
C HIS A 18 12.19 -33.29 16.10
N LEU A 19 12.13 -32.72 14.88
CA LEU A 19 13.28 -32.07 14.22
C LEU A 19 13.32 -30.55 14.44
N LEU A 20 12.29 -29.99 15.06
CA LEU A 20 12.24 -28.58 15.41
C LEU A 20 13.39 -28.20 16.35
N GLU A 21 13.79 -26.93 16.30
CA GLU A 21 14.68 -26.36 17.31
C GLU A 21 13.97 -26.33 18.69
N ASP A 22 14.72 -26.28 19.79
CA ASP A 22 14.13 -26.30 21.13
C ASP A 22 13.25 -25.08 21.42
N SER A 23 13.46 -23.98 20.70
CA SER A 23 12.69 -22.74 20.78
C SER A 23 11.46 -22.72 19.90
N GLN A 24 11.40 -23.54 18.84
CA GLN A 24 10.32 -23.53 17.86
C GLN A 24 9.13 -24.38 18.33
N GLY A 25 7.92 -23.88 18.00
CA GLY A 25 6.67 -24.61 18.22
C GLY A 25 6.23 -25.41 17.01
N GLN A 26 5.42 -26.45 17.24
CA GLN A 26 4.60 -27.11 16.24
C GLN A 26 3.42 -26.25 15.84
N GLU A 27 2.93 -25.44 16.79
CA GLU A 27 1.78 -24.55 16.63
C GLU A 27 1.99 -23.29 17.46
N ALA A 28 1.56 -22.16 16.91
CA ALA A 28 1.51 -20.87 17.59
C ALA A 28 0.27 -20.10 17.13
N ILE A 29 -0.64 -19.82 18.04
CA ILE A 29 -1.85 -19.02 17.80
C ILE A 29 -1.84 -17.85 18.78
N ASN A 30 -2.07 -16.64 18.29
CA ASN A 30 -2.03 -15.39 19.07
C ASN A 30 -0.75 -15.19 19.89
N CYS A 31 0.35 -15.82 19.47
CA CYS A 31 1.61 -15.77 20.17
C CYS A 31 2.42 -14.56 19.75
N PHE A 32 2.86 -13.78 20.71
CA PHE A 32 3.78 -12.66 20.53
C PHE A 32 5.15 -13.02 21.12
N PHE A 33 6.18 -13.00 20.27
CA PHE A 33 7.54 -13.36 20.66
C PHE A 33 8.40 -12.10 20.76
N GLU A 34 8.82 -11.78 21.95
CA GLU A 34 9.70 -10.65 22.23
C GLU A 34 10.84 -11.06 23.16
N ASN A 35 12.07 -10.82 22.74
CA ASN A 35 13.29 -11.17 23.51
C ASN A 35 13.33 -12.65 23.93
N GLY A 36 12.74 -13.55 23.15
CA GLY A 36 12.69 -14.98 23.43
C GLY A 36 11.62 -15.39 24.45
N ALA A 37 10.77 -14.49 24.92
CA ALA A 37 9.64 -14.81 25.77
C ALA A 37 8.36 -15.02 24.92
N LEU A 38 7.48 -15.91 25.38
CA LEU A 38 6.15 -16.13 24.86
C LEU A 38 5.18 -15.19 25.56
N GLY A 39 4.48 -14.37 24.82
CA GLY A 39 3.42 -13.49 25.29
C GLY A 39 2.18 -13.57 24.40
N SER A 40 1.20 -12.76 24.71
CA SER A 40 -0.01 -12.57 23.91
C SER A 40 -0.05 -11.17 23.32
N PHE A 41 -0.77 -11.00 22.22
CA PHE A 41 -1.23 -9.69 21.77
C PHE A 41 -2.25 -9.13 22.77
N ARG A 42 -2.35 -7.81 22.82
CA ARG A 42 -3.53 -7.18 23.44
C ARG A 42 -4.72 -7.38 22.53
N ALA A 43 -5.92 -7.39 23.09
CA ALA A 43 -7.14 -7.40 22.30
C ALA A 43 -7.22 -6.12 21.44
N PRO A 44 -7.90 -6.17 20.30
CA PRO A 44 -8.19 -4.98 19.52
C PRO A 44 -9.09 -4.02 20.30
N ALA A 45 -8.75 -2.73 20.29
CA ALA A 45 -9.55 -1.69 20.94
C ALA A 45 -10.54 -1.09 19.94
N PHE A 46 -11.80 -0.97 20.32
CA PHE A 46 -12.85 -0.33 19.52
C PHE A 46 -12.51 1.16 19.24
N GLU A 47 -12.68 1.59 17.99
CA GLU A 47 -12.55 2.99 17.57
C GLU A 47 -13.91 3.53 17.09
N ARG A 48 -14.55 2.88 16.12
CA ARG A 48 -15.87 3.28 15.62
C ARG A 48 -16.56 2.17 14.83
N ALA A 49 -17.90 2.25 14.75
CA ALA A 49 -18.69 1.41 13.85
C ALA A 49 -18.71 2.00 12.43
N MET A 50 -18.73 1.13 11.43
CA MET A 50 -18.87 1.49 10.01
C MET A 50 -20.21 0.98 9.47
N ALA A 51 -20.72 1.64 8.44
CA ALA A 51 -21.99 1.25 7.82
C ALA A 51 -21.77 0.65 6.44
N GLY A 52 -22.50 -0.43 6.14
CA GLY A 52 -22.49 -1.09 4.82
C GLY A 52 -21.38 -2.12 4.66
N ASP A 53 -21.25 -2.63 3.43
CA ASP A 53 -20.19 -3.55 3.03
C ASP A 53 -18.93 -2.73 2.69
N VAL A 54 -17.86 -2.94 3.44
CA VAL A 54 -16.63 -2.14 3.34
C VAL A 54 -15.43 -3.05 3.09
N GLN A 55 -14.75 -2.81 1.98
CA GLN A 55 -13.53 -3.54 1.59
C GLN A 55 -12.25 -2.72 1.74
N THR A 56 -12.35 -1.38 1.72
CA THR A 56 -11.22 -0.48 1.91
C THR A 56 -11.56 0.59 2.92
N ILE A 57 -10.69 0.80 3.90
CA ILE A 57 -10.75 1.90 4.88
C ILE A 57 -9.47 2.73 4.80
N HIS A 58 -9.61 4.05 5.00
CA HIS A 58 -8.48 4.97 5.06
C HIS A 58 -8.75 6.07 6.07
N ARG A 59 -7.85 6.28 7.03
CA ARG A 59 -7.92 7.41 7.95
C ARG A 59 -7.44 8.66 7.25
N PHE A 60 -8.31 9.64 7.10
CA PHE A 60 -8.02 10.84 6.33
C PHE A 60 -7.30 11.88 7.19
N PHE A 61 -8.00 12.48 8.15
CA PHE A 61 -7.45 13.33 9.22
C PHE A 61 -8.42 13.34 10.40
N ASP A 62 -7.96 13.66 11.59
CA ASP A 62 -8.73 13.62 12.82
C ASP A 62 -9.54 12.32 12.93
N ASP A 63 -10.87 12.42 13.05
CA ASP A 63 -11.79 11.29 13.14
C ASP A 63 -12.50 10.97 11.82
N PHE A 64 -12.07 11.56 10.68
CA PHE A 64 -12.65 11.30 9.38
C PHE A 64 -12.05 10.05 8.75
N TRP A 65 -12.91 9.11 8.40
CA TRP A 65 -12.55 7.86 7.75
C TRP A 65 -13.21 7.77 6.38
N PHE A 66 -12.41 7.50 5.37
CA PHE A 66 -12.89 7.10 4.05
C PHE A 66 -13.19 5.62 4.03
N GLN A 67 -14.22 5.24 3.30
CA GLN A 67 -14.61 3.85 3.10
C GLN A 67 -15.10 3.61 1.68
N TRP A 68 -14.83 2.42 1.17
CA TRP A 68 -15.32 1.94 -0.12
C TRP A 68 -15.70 0.47 -0.04
N SER A 69 -16.72 0.09 -0.83
CA SER A 69 -17.11 -1.33 -1.00
C SER A 69 -16.23 -2.10 -1.98
N GLY A 70 -15.29 -1.44 -2.62
CA GLY A 70 -14.31 -2.00 -3.56
C GLY A 70 -12.87 -1.85 -3.07
N ASP A 71 -11.94 -2.47 -3.82
CA ASP A 71 -10.49 -2.37 -3.60
C ASP A 71 -9.96 -1.05 -4.18
N VAL A 72 -9.74 -0.07 -3.30
CA VAL A 72 -9.31 1.29 -3.62
C VAL A 72 -7.90 1.56 -3.09
N ASP A 73 -7.04 2.09 -3.96
CA ASP A 73 -5.70 2.53 -3.61
C ASP A 73 -5.73 4.03 -3.30
N VAL A 74 -5.23 4.41 -2.14
CA VAL A 74 -5.26 5.79 -1.67
C VAL A 74 -3.85 6.31 -1.45
N ALA A 75 -3.53 7.47 -2.02
CA ALA A 75 -2.24 8.14 -1.87
C ALA A 75 -2.45 9.59 -1.39
N ARG A 76 -1.74 9.99 -0.34
CA ARG A 76 -1.73 11.38 0.12
C ARG A 76 -0.93 12.26 -0.82
N GLY A 77 -1.36 13.50 -0.99
CA GLY A 77 -0.64 14.50 -1.76
C GLY A 77 0.75 14.80 -1.19
N GLN A 78 1.71 14.99 -2.09
CA GLN A 78 3.08 15.38 -1.74
C GLN A 78 3.43 16.78 -2.23
N ILE A 79 2.41 17.60 -2.52
CA ILE A 79 2.60 18.98 -2.98
C ILE A 79 3.14 19.80 -1.81
N PRO A 80 4.30 20.48 -1.96
CA PRO A 80 4.84 21.31 -0.90
C PRO A 80 3.84 22.40 -0.48
N SER A 81 3.70 22.60 0.84
CA SER A 81 2.80 23.60 1.42
C SER A 81 1.30 23.35 1.18
N ASP A 82 0.90 22.11 0.85
CA ASP A 82 -0.52 21.76 0.80
C ASP A 82 -1.14 21.82 2.21
N THR A 83 -2.14 22.68 2.37
CA THR A 83 -2.88 22.88 3.63
C THR A 83 -4.28 22.25 3.58
N GLU A 84 -4.65 21.65 2.45
CA GLU A 84 -5.98 21.13 2.20
C GLU A 84 -6.09 19.61 2.34
N ASN A 85 -4.98 18.92 2.67
CA ASN A 85 -4.91 17.46 2.77
C ASN A 85 -5.37 16.79 1.46
N ARG A 86 -4.84 17.24 0.31
CA ARG A 86 -5.17 16.64 -0.99
C ARG A 86 -4.83 15.16 -1.00
N THR A 87 -5.81 14.37 -1.39
CA THR A 87 -5.72 12.91 -1.41
C THR A 87 -6.23 12.40 -2.76
N TYR A 88 -5.52 11.44 -3.29
CA TYR A 88 -5.73 10.86 -4.61
C TYR A 88 -6.06 9.39 -4.47
N PHE A 89 -6.96 8.87 -5.30
CA PHE A 89 -7.32 7.46 -5.21
C PHE A 89 -7.74 6.87 -6.57
N THR A 90 -7.53 5.55 -6.69
CA THR A 90 -7.89 4.73 -7.85
C THR A 90 -8.62 3.47 -7.40
N GLY A 91 -9.44 2.88 -8.29
CA GLY A 91 -10.23 1.69 -7.98
C GLY A 91 -11.72 1.97 -7.79
N ASP A 92 -12.12 3.25 -7.70
CA ASP A 92 -13.52 3.70 -7.65
C ASP A 92 -13.90 4.46 -8.94
N GLY A 93 -13.89 3.73 -10.06
CA GLY A 93 -14.06 4.32 -11.39
C GLY A 93 -12.79 4.96 -11.93
N LYS A 94 -12.90 6.14 -12.55
CA LYS A 94 -11.73 6.93 -12.98
C LYS A 94 -10.88 7.33 -11.79
N PRO A 95 -9.56 7.58 -11.98
CA PRO A 95 -8.73 8.19 -10.96
C PRO A 95 -9.34 9.48 -10.41
N LYS A 96 -9.29 9.67 -9.11
CA LYS A 96 -9.96 10.80 -8.44
C LYS A 96 -9.04 11.57 -7.50
N MET A 97 -9.41 12.79 -7.22
CA MET A 97 -8.79 13.68 -6.24
C MET A 97 -9.86 14.25 -5.32
N THR A 98 -9.54 14.35 -4.04
CA THR A 98 -10.36 15.05 -3.05
C THR A 98 -9.47 15.85 -2.10
N TYR A 99 -10.07 16.73 -1.30
CA TYR A 99 -9.40 17.51 -0.26
C TYR A 99 -10.35 17.74 0.92
N ALA A 100 -9.86 18.23 2.03
CA ALA A 100 -10.61 18.30 3.29
C ALA A 100 -12.01 18.92 3.13
N GLY A 101 -12.11 20.11 2.53
CA GLY A 101 -13.38 20.80 2.34
C GLY A 101 -14.37 20.07 1.43
N LEU A 102 -13.88 19.34 0.43
CA LEU A 102 -14.71 18.58 -0.51
C LEU A 102 -15.13 17.22 0.06
N ALA A 103 -14.16 16.48 0.59
CA ALA A 103 -14.36 15.14 1.12
C ALA A 103 -15.39 15.08 2.25
N THR A 104 -15.43 16.12 3.08
CA THR A 104 -16.29 16.21 4.28
C THR A 104 -17.45 17.18 4.13
N SER A 105 -17.77 17.63 2.91
CA SER A 105 -18.85 18.59 2.64
C SER A 105 -20.26 18.02 2.86
N GLY A 106 -20.40 16.69 2.84
CA GLY A 106 -21.64 15.95 3.03
C GLY A 106 -21.66 15.12 4.31
N SER A 107 -22.54 14.14 4.34
CA SER A 107 -22.61 13.13 5.40
C SER A 107 -21.84 11.85 5.02
N GLU A 108 -21.56 11.01 5.99
CA GLU A 108 -21.01 9.65 5.74
C GLU A 108 -21.88 8.85 4.75
N PRO A 109 -21.27 7.98 3.95
CA PRO A 109 -19.84 7.62 3.93
C PRO A 109 -18.95 8.68 3.27
N TYR A 110 -17.71 8.79 3.76
CA TYR A 110 -16.69 9.66 3.17
C TYR A 110 -15.77 8.87 2.21
N PRO A 111 -15.13 9.53 1.20
CA PRO A 111 -15.29 10.94 0.85
C PRO A 111 -16.70 11.19 0.27
N SER A 112 -17.35 12.28 0.70
CA SER A 112 -18.69 12.63 0.22
C SER A 112 -18.69 13.14 -1.23
N ALA A 113 -17.55 13.70 -1.68
CA ALA A 113 -17.33 14.15 -3.05
C ALA A 113 -15.84 14.10 -3.43
N ALA A 114 -15.58 13.99 -4.73
CA ALA A 114 -14.25 14.01 -5.33
C ALA A 114 -14.34 14.53 -6.76
N TYR A 115 -13.23 15.08 -7.28
CA TYR A 115 -13.06 15.44 -8.69
C TYR A 115 -12.35 14.32 -9.44
N ASP A 116 -12.55 14.25 -10.75
CA ASP A 116 -11.75 13.42 -11.64
C ASP A 116 -10.30 13.94 -11.66
N LEU A 117 -9.34 13.04 -11.56
CA LEU A 117 -7.93 13.40 -11.54
C LEU A 117 -7.42 13.71 -12.95
N GLY A 118 -6.65 14.78 -13.06
CA GLY A 118 -6.12 15.28 -14.32
C GLY A 118 -7.03 16.31 -14.96
N VAL A 119 -6.53 16.94 -16.03
CA VAL A 119 -7.27 17.94 -16.78
C VAL A 119 -7.20 17.54 -18.25
N PRO A 120 -8.32 17.33 -18.95
CA PRO A 120 -8.30 16.92 -20.35
C PRO A 120 -7.84 18.05 -21.26
N ALA A 121 -7.30 17.72 -22.45
CA ALA A 121 -7.08 18.68 -23.51
C ALA A 121 -8.40 19.24 -24.03
N PRO A 122 -8.46 20.53 -24.41
CA PRO A 122 -9.62 21.05 -25.13
C PRO A 122 -9.75 20.36 -26.49
N GLU A 123 -10.91 19.75 -26.76
CA GLU A 123 -11.17 19.08 -28.04
C GLU A 123 -11.41 20.09 -29.19
N LYS A 124 -11.99 21.25 -28.85
CA LYS A 124 -12.31 22.30 -29.82
C LYS A 124 -11.11 23.20 -30.03
N VAL A 125 -10.72 23.36 -31.28
CA VAL A 125 -9.67 24.29 -31.73
C VAL A 125 -10.31 25.65 -31.97
N PRO A 126 -9.76 26.75 -31.37
CA PRO A 126 -10.26 28.09 -31.68
C PRO A 126 -10.02 28.47 -33.14
N SER A 127 -10.87 29.34 -33.67
CA SER A 127 -10.66 29.97 -34.96
C SER A 127 -9.92 31.29 -34.78
N ALA A 128 -8.83 31.49 -35.52
CA ALA A 128 -8.03 32.73 -35.49
C ALA A 128 -8.20 33.53 -36.77
N SER A 129 -8.44 34.82 -36.66
CA SER A 129 -8.56 35.75 -37.80
C SER A 129 -7.91 37.10 -37.51
N VAL A 130 -7.16 37.64 -38.47
CA VAL A 130 -6.51 38.93 -38.34
C VAL A 130 -7.52 40.06 -38.53
N THR A 131 -7.46 41.07 -37.66
CA THR A 131 -8.34 42.23 -37.65
C THR A 131 -7.52 43.52 -37.52
N GLY A 132 -8.08 44.64 -37.99
CA GLY A 132 -7.40 45.95 -37.99
C GLY A 132 -6.52 46.15 -39.19
N ASP A 133 -6.12 47.40 -39.40
CA ASP A 133 -5.19 47.81 -40.46
C ASP A 133 -3.74 47.79 -39.92
N PRO A 134 -2.74 47.38 -40.69
CA PRO A 134 -1.36 47.44 -40.31
C PRO A 134 -0.86 48.90 -40.15
N ASP A 135 0.11 49.14 -39.29
CA ASP A 135 0.73 50.45 -39.08
C ASP A 135 1.42 50.93 -40.37
N ASP A 136 2.09 49.99 -41.05
CA ASP A 136 2.64 50.22 -42.39
C ASP A 136 2.35 48.97 -43.28
N ALA A 137 1.93 49.23 -44.52
CA ALA A 137 1.63 48.15 -45.47
C ALA A 137 2.89 47.36 -45.88
N ASP A 138 4.05 47.95 -45.77
CA ASP A 138 5.34 47.32 -46.10
C ASP A 138 5.99 46.60 -44.92
N ASP A 139 5.38 46.63 -43.72
CA ASP A 139 5.85 45.88 -42.54
C ASP A 139 5.88 44.37 -42.79
N LEU A 140 6.89 43.71 -42.21
CA LEU A 140 7.00 42.26 -42.25
C LEU A 140 5.92 41.64 -41.38
N ALA A 141 5.22 40.67 -41.94
CA ALA A 141 4.25 39.88 -41.19
C ALA A 141 4.97 38.81 -40.35
N GLU A 142 4.42 38.55 -39.18
CA GLU A 142 4.79 37.44 -38.27
C GLU A 142 3.77 36.34 -38.37
N SER A 143 4.23 35.07 -38.40
CA SER A 143 3.34 33.91 -38.37
C SER A 143 3.01 33.53 -36.94
N ARG A 144 1.74 33.51 -36.57
CA ARG A 144 1.27 33.16 -35.25
C ARG A 144 0.34 31.94 -35.29
N ALA A 145 0.50 31.03 -34.34
CA ALA A 145 -0.47 29.94 -34.05
C ALA A 145 -0.84 29.98 -32.58
N TYR A 146 -2.08 29.64 -32.26
CA TYR A 146 -2.61 29.67 -30.90
C TYR A 146 -3.00 28.29 -30.46
N VAL A 147 -2.82 28.02 -29.14
CA VAL A 147 -3.36 26.88 -28.43
C VAL A 147 -4.02 27.36 -27.14
N VAL A 148 -4.93 26.59 -26.62
CA VAL A 148 -5.61 26.87 -25.36
C VAL A 148 -5.51 25.66 -24.44
N THR A 149 -5.43 25.91 -23.12
CA THR A 149 -5.44 24.89 -22.07
C THR A 149 -6.59 25.13 -21.11
N PHE A 150 -7.02 24.09 -20.40
CA PHE A 150 -7.94 24.23 -19.28
C PHE A 150 -7.15 24.32 -17.96
N VAL A 151 -7.67 25.09 -17.02
CA VAL A 151 -7.11 25.26 -15.69
C VAL A 151 -8.20 25.10 -14.63
N THR A 152 -7.90 24.32 -13.58
CA THR A 152 -8.80 24.13 -12.44
C THR A 152 -8.74 25.29 -11.46
N GLU A 153 -9.70 25.35 -10.53
CA GLU A 153 -9.67 26.29 -9.38
C GLU A 153 -8.39 26.19 -8.57
N LYS A 154 -7.75 25.01 -8.55
CA LYS A 154 -6.50 24.77 -7.83
C LYS A 154 -5.24 25.13 -8.64
N GLY A 155 -5.38 25.71 -9.84
CA GLY A 155 -4.29 26.08 -10.72
C GLY A 155 -3.63 24.91 -11.43
N GLU A 156 -4.29 23.76 -11.47
CA GLU A 156 -3.83 22.59 -12.22
C GLU A 156 -4.16 22.77 -13.70
N GLU A 157 -3.15 22.73 -14.54
CA GLU A 157 -3.24 22.97 -15.98
C GLU A 157 -3.12 21.66 -16.75
N GLY A 158 -3.99 21.49 -17.75
CA GLY A 158 -3.98 20.35 -18.66
C GLY A 158 -3.16 20.59 -19.94
N PRO A 159 -3.06 19.58 -20.82
CA PRO A 159 -2.40 19.71 -22.10
C PRO A 159 -3.20 20.64 -23.04
N PRO A 160 -2.53 21.21 -24.08
CA PRO A 160 -3.15 22.15 -24.99
C PRO A 160 -4.12 21.47 -25.97
N SER A 161 -5.00 22.28 -26.54
CA SER A 161 -5.74 21.95 -27.77
C SER A 161 -4.78 21.71 -28.94
N PHE A 162 -5.29 21.16 -30.02
CA PHE A 162 -4.60 21.28 -31.29
C PHE A 162 -4.39 22.77 -31.65
N PRO A 163 -3.28 23.11 -32.35
CA PRO A 163 -3.02 24.49 -32.74
C PRO A 163 -4.00 24.99 -33.79
N THR A 164 -4.27 26.30 -33.77
CA THR A 164 -4.96 26.98 -34.87
C THR A 164 -4.16 26.90 -36.17
N GLY A 165 -4.81 27.20 -37.29
CA GLY A 165 -4.05 27.54 -38.48
C GLY A 165 -3.13 28.74 -38.26
N LEU A 166 -2.04 28.82 -39.02
CA LEU A 166 -1.15 29.97 -39.01
C LEU A 166 -1.88 31.22 -39.55
N VAL A 167 -1.71 32.34 -38.85
CA VAL A 167 -2.18 33.65 -39.29
C VAL A 167 -0.97 34.57 -39.40
N GLU A 168 -0.94 35.36 -40.49
CA GLU A 168 0.10 36.35 -40.78
C GLU A 168 -0.34 37.72 -40.23
N VAL A 169 0.37 38.23 -39.23
CA VAL A 169 0.03 39.45 -38.49
C VAL A 169 1.10 40.49 -38.66
N LYS A 170 0.71 41.68 -39.02
CA LYS A 170 1.60 42.84 -39.11
C LYS A 170 1.45 43.74 -37.87
N PRO A 171 2.47 44.56 -37.54
CA PRO A 171 2.33 45.60 -36.52
C PRO A 171 1.07 46.44 -36.69
N GLY A 172 0.38 46.78 -35.60
CA GLY A 172 -0.91 47.49 -35.61
C GLY A 172 -2.14 46.60 -35.77
N GLN A 173 -2.00 45.37 -36.24
CA GLN A 173 -3.11 44.41 -36.35
C GLN A 173 -3.28 43.60 -35.06
N ALA A 174 -4.51 43.14 -34.82
CA ALA A 174 -4.90 42.24 -33.78
C ALA A 174 -5.32 40.88 -34.33
N VAL A 175 -5.40 39.87 -33.47
CA VAL A 175 -5.96 38.54 -33.81
C VAL A 175 -7.19 38.27 -32.95
N ASP A 176 -8.33 38.11 -33.64
CA ASP A 176 -9.54 37.67 -32.99
C ASP A 176 -9.57 36.13 -32.93
N LEU A 177 -9.65 35.60 -31.73
CA LEU A 177 -9.90 34.20 -31.45
C LEU A 177 -11.37 34.03 -31.15
N THR A 178 -12.05 33.20 -31.94
CA THR A 178 -13.45 32.84 -31.73
C THR A 178 -13.58 31.34 -31.49
N ASP A 179 -14.78 30.91 -31.10
CA ASP A 179 -15.02 29.50 -30.82
C ASP A 179 -14.12 28.90 -29.71
N LEU A 180 -13.75 29.70 -28.72
CA LEU A 180 -12.99 29.19 -27.56
C LEU A 180 -13.74 28.00 -26.93
N PRO A 181 -12.99 26.96 -26.42
CA PRO A 181 -13.60 25.76 -25.87
C PRO A 181 -14.42 26.06 -24.62
N SER A 182 -15.55 25.39 -24.47
CA SER A 182 -16.32 25.36 -23.23
C SER A 182 -15.68 24.39 -22.24
N VAL A 183 -16.10 24.49 -20.95
CA VAL A 183 -15.68 23.54 -19.90
C VAL A 183 -15.86 22.10 -20.41
N PRO A 184 -14.89 21.20 -20.18
CA PRO A 184 -14.97 19.81 -20.60
C PRO A 184 -16.10 19.07 -19.86
N GLU A 185 -16.65 18.03 -20.48
CA GLU A 185 -17.55 17.11 -19.80
C GLU A 185 -16.77 16.33 -18.71
N GLY A 186 -17.40 16.10 -17.56
CA GLY A 186 -16.79 15.45 -16.42
C GLY A 186 -16.65 16.37 -15.21
N ASN A 187 -16.16 15.85 -14.12
CA ASN A 187 -16.04 16.56 -12.84
C ASN A 187 -14.60 16.99 -12.56
N TYR A 188 -14.06 17.89 -13.40
CA TYR A 188 -12.64 18.30 -13.35
C TYR A 188 -12.39 19.60 -12.59
N ASN A 189 -13.43 20.30 -12.11
CA ASN A 189 -13.33 21.61 -11.44
C ASN A 189 -12.61 22.70 -12.28
N VAL A 190 -12.79 22.70 -13.61
CA VAL A 190 -12.22 23.69 -14.52
C VAL A 190 -12.91 25.03 -14.34
N THR A 191 -12.16 26.10 -14.09
CA THR A 191 -12.65 27.47 -13.88
C THR A 191 -12.10 28.49 -14.85
N SER A 192 -10.98 28.20 -15.53
CA SER A 192 -10.39 29.11 -16.50
C SER A 192 -9.77 28.38 -17.69
N ILE A 193 -9.48 29.15 -18.72
CA ILE A 193 -8.71 28.75 -19.90
C ILE A 193 -7.53 29.67 -20.04
N ARG A 194 -6.37 29.14 -20.43
CA ARG A 194 -5.19 29.91 -20.79
C ARG A 194 -4.99 29.88 -22.29
N ILE A 195 -4.58 31.02 -22.83
CA ILE A 195 -4.25 31.20 -24.23
C ILE A 195 -2.75 31.32 -24.36
N TYR A 196 -2.18 30.58 -25.29
CA TYR A 196 -0.77 30.60 -25.63
C TYR A 196 -0.61 30.80 -27.14
N ARG A 197 0.46 31.47 -27.57
CA ARG A 197 0.80 31.59 -28.98
C ARG A 197 2.29 31.40 -29.25
N THR A 198 2.61 31.06 -30.48
CA THR A 198 4.00 31.04 -30.94
C THR A 198 4.56 32.44 -31.02
N ALA A 199 5.84 32.63 -30.61
CA ALA A 199 6.59 33.84 -30.78
C ALA A 199 7.61 33.63 -31.90
N THR A 200 7.58 34.45 -32.95
CA THR A 200 8.42 34.28 -34.15
C THR A 200 9.85 34.81 -33.94
N ALA A 201 10.05 35.72 -32.99
CA ALA A 201 11.32 36.42 -32.78
C ALA A 201 12.47 35.56 -32.23
N ALA A 202 12.21 34.39 -31.65
CA ALA A 202 13.21 33.58 -30.95
C ALA A 202 13.78 32.40 -31.75
N GLY A 203 13.29 32.17 -32.98
CA GLY A 203 13.72 31.00 -33.78
C GLY A 203 13.27 29.65 -33.27
N ASN A 204 12.49 29.59 -32.19
CA ASN A 204 11.83 28.43 -31.61
C ASN A 204 10.31 28.59 -31.73
N ALA A 205 9.62 27.50 -32.01
CA ALA A 205 8.17 27.49 -32.11
C ALA A 205 7.52 27.22 -30.72
N ASP A 206 8.08 27.76 -29.64
CA ASP A 206 7.54 27.57 -28.29
C ASP A 206 6.28 28.43 -28.12
N TYR A 207 5.27 27.85 -27.45
CA TYR A 207 4.07 28.57 -27.08
C TYR A 207 4.29 29.37 -25.80
N GLN A 208 4.03 30.68 -25.87
CA GLN A 208 4.16 31.60 -24.74
C GLN A 208 2.80 32.10 -24.29
N PHE A 209 2.68 32.36 -23.00
CA PHE A 209 1.43 32.78 -22.35
C PHE A 209 0.98 34.15 -22.86
N VAL A 210 -0.29 34.24 -23.24
CA VAL A 210 -0.97 35.45 -23.67
C VAL A 210 -1.89 35.97 -22.57
N ASP A 211 -2.89 35.18 -22.17
CA ASP A 211 -3.88 35.60 -21.17
C ASP A 211 -4.58 34.40 -20.54
N GLU A 212 -5.23 34.65 -19.39
CA GLU A 212 -6.10 33.70 -18.70
C GLU A 212 -7.51 34.26 -18.61
N LEU A 213 -8.47 33.52 -19.12
CA LEU A 213 -9.87 33.89 -19.17
C LEU A 213 -10.71 32.98 -18.28
N THR A 214 -11.76 33.53 -17.67
CA THR A 214 -12.75 32.69 -16.98
C THR A 214 -13.43 31.73 -17.98
N SER A 215 -13.66 30.50 -17.57
CA SER A 215 -14.33 29.49 -18.38
C SER A 215 -15.71 29.97 -18.83
N GLY A 216 -16.07 29.66 -20.09
CA GLY A 216 -17.32 30.08 -20.70
C GLY A 216 -17.23 31.35 -21.58
N VAL A 217 -16.08 32.03 -21.59
CA VAL A 217 -15.79 33.08 -22.57
C VAL A 217 -15.60 32.43 -23.94
N SER A 218 -16.29 32.93 -24.98
CA SER A 218 -16.30 32.32 -26.31
C SER A 218 -15.36 33.00 -27.33
N SER A 219 -14.83 34.16 -27.02
CA SER A 219 -13.92 34.91 -27.89
C SER A 219 -12.93 35.77 -27.12
N TYR A 220 -11.80 36.07 -27.76
CA TYR A 220 -10.71 36.92 -27.20
C TYR A 220 -10.03 37.65 -28.36
N THR A 221 -9.63 38.86 -28.14
CA THR A 221 -8.83 39.63 -29.11
C THR A 221 -7.42 39.82 -28.59
N ASP A 222 -6.42 39.22 -29.24
CA ASP A 222 -5.01 39.36 -28.90
C ASP A 222 -4.42 40.60 -29.59
N THR A 223 -4.04 41.56 -28.75
CA THR A 223 -3.30 42.79 -29.16
C THR A 223 -1.90 42.87 -28.53
N LEU A 224 -1.44 41.80 -27.86
CA LEU A 224 -0.17 41.80 -27.15
C LEU A 224 1.02 41.83 -28.15
N PRO A 225 1.98 42.71 -27.98
CA PRO A 225 3.25 42.61 -28.68
C PRO A 225 4.10 41.44 -28.13
N ASP A 226 5.03 40.90 -28.93
CA ASP A 226 5.83 39.73 -28.57
C ASP A 226 6.66 39.92 -27.29
N GLU A 227 7.12 41.14 -27.02
CA GLU A 227 7.92 41.46 -25.83
C GLU A 227 7.13 41.40 -24.51
N GLN A 228 5.81 41.34 -24.60
CA GLN A 228 4.91 41.26 -23.42
C GLN A 228 4.33 39.87 -23.19
N LEU A 229 4.72 38.90 -24.01
CA LEU A 229 4.35 37.51 -23.78
C LEU A 229 4.94 37.01 -22.46
N GLY A 230 4.16 36.14 -21.78
CA GLY A 230 4.58 35.52 -20.54
C GLY A 230 5.47 34.29 -20.73
N ASP A 231 5.50 33.44 -19.72
CA ASP A 231 6.33 32.24 -19.69
C ASP A 231 5.95 31.23 -20.79
N ILE A 232 6.93 30.40 -21.16
CA ILE A 232 6.72 29.27 -22.06
C ILE A 232 5.72 28.30 -21.39
N MET A 233 4.79 27.77 -22.17
CA MET A 233 3.78 26.81 -21.73
C MET A 233 4.45 25.54 -21.14
N PRO A 234 4.18 25.20 -19.87
CA PRO A 234 4.80 24.04 -19.23
C PRO A 234 4.04 22.74 -19.50
N SER A 235 2.77 22.84 -19.90
CA SER A 235 1.79 21.74 -19.88
C SER A 235 1.69 20.97 -21.20
N LEU A 236 2.65 21.12 -22.12
CA LEU A 236 2.59 20.50 -23.45
C LEU A 236 2.37 18.99 -23.42
N GLU A 237 2.93 18.31 -22.45
CA GLU A 237 2.87 16.85 -22.28
C GLU A 237 2.15 16.44 -20.98
N TRP A 238 1.35 17.32 -20.38
CA TRP A 238 0.67 17.04 -19.12
C TRP A 238 -0.67 16.32 -19.32
N ASP A 239 -0.60 15.16 -19.96
CA ASP A 239 -1.79 14.33 -20.17
C ASP A 239 -2.46 13.95 -18.84
N PRO A 240 -3.79 13.76 -18.82
CA PRO A 240 -4.46 13.17 -17.67
C PRO A 240 -4.04 11.70 -17.48
N PRO A 241 -4.24 11.11 -16.29
CA PRO A 241 -3.97 9.69 -16.07
C PRO A 241 -4.93 8.84 -16.93
N PRO A 242 -4.55 7.59 -17.29
CA PRO A 242 -5.48 6.66 -17.92
C PRO A 242 -6.76 6.48 -17.09
N GLU A 243 -7.92 6.47 -17.72
CA GLU A 243 -9.21 6.37 -17.03
C GLU A 243 -9.40 5.08 -16.22
N ASP A 244 -8.74 4.00 -16.61
CA ASP A 244 -8.75 2.69 -15.97
C ASP A 244 -7.52 2.42 -15.08
N MET A 245 -6.74 3.46 -14.79
CA MET A 245 -5.54 3.35 -13.94
C MET A 245 -5.89 2.86 -12.54
N LYS A 246 -5.05 1.97 -12.01
CA LYS A 246 -5.14 1.35 -10.68
C LYS A 246 -3.79 1.37 -9.98
N GLY A 247 -3.77 0.95 -8.71
CA GLY A 247 -2.55 0.74 -7.96
C GLY A 247 -1.81 2.04 -7.66
N LEU A 248 -2.52 3.14 -7.42
CA LEU A 248 -1.92 4.43 -7.14
C LEU A 248 -1.07 4.38 -5.88
N VAL A 249 0.19 4.78 -6.01
CA VAL A 249 1.13 4.91 -4.89
C VAL A 249 1.90 6.22 -4.98
N ALA A 250 2.24 6.80 -3.83
CA ALA A 250 3.09 7.98 -3.74
C ALA A 250 4.56 7.54 -3.56
N MET A 251 5.45 8.07 -4.39
CA MET A 251 6.90 7.84 -4.30
C MET A 251 7.57 8.98 -3.52
N PRO A 252 8.71 8.72 -2.84
CA PRO A 252 9.35 9.73 -1.97
C PRO A 252 9.79 11.03 -2.64
N ASN A 253 9.89 11.07 -3.96
CA ASN A 253 10.37 12.21 -4.76
C ASN A 253 9.24 13.12 -5.32
N GLY A 254 8.04 13.06 -4.77
CA GLY A 254 6.89 13.84 -5.22
C GLY A 254 6.22 13.32 -6.49
N VAL A 255 6.63 12.16 -6.97
CA VAL A 255 6.03 11.46 -8.11
C VAL A 255 4.97 10.50 -7.62
N MET A 256 3.86 10.40 -8.33
CA MET A 256 2.91 9.31 -8.15
C MET A 256 3.12 8.26 -9.25
N ALA A 257 2.91 7.01 -8.91
CA ALA A 257 2.90 5.89 -9.85
C ALA A 257 1.58 5.15 -9.80
N GLY A 258 1.16 4.62 -10.94
CA GLY A 258 -0.03 3.78 -11.11
C GLY A 258 0.14 2.92 -12.34
N PHE A 259 -0.82 2.06 -12.63
CA PHE A 259 -0.71 1.19 -13.80
C PHE A 259 -2.07 0.96 -14.48
N THR A 260 -2.00 0.66 -15.79
CA THR A 260 -3.12 0.13 -16.57
C THR A 260 -2.64 -1.06 -17.38
N GLY A 261 -3.19 -2.25 -17.13
CA GLY A 261 -2.78 -3.48 -17.80
C GLY A 261 -1.29 -3.80 -17.60
N LYS A 262 -0.47 -3.54 -18.61
CA LYS A 262 0.99 -3.74 -18.61
C LYS A 262 1.79 -2.45 -18.53
N ASP A 263 1.13 -1.33 -18.60
CA ASP A 263 1.76 -0.02 -18.64
C ASP A 263 1.87 0.55 -17.22
N LEU A 264 3.09 0.76 -16.78
CA LEU A 264 3.42 1.51 -15.58
C LEU A 264 3.47 2.99 -15.95
N CYS A 265 2.68 3.79 -15.24
CA CYS A 265 2.53 5.22 -15.47
C CYS A 265 3.13 6.02 -14.32
N PHE A 266 3.71 7.17 -14.61
CA PHE A 266 4.25 8.10 -13.62
C PHE A 266 3.69 9.50 -13.83
N SER A 267 3.43 10.20 -12.73
CA SER A 267 3.10 11.62 -12.77
C SER A 267 4.36 12.49 -12.95
N GLU A 268 4.17 13.73 -13.31
CA GLU A 268 5.16 14.78 -13.15
C GLU A 268 5.46 14.99 -11.65
N PRO A 269 6.73 15.28 -11.27
CA PRO A 269 7.07 15.57 -9.89
C PRO A 269 6.24 16.73 -9.32
N TYR A 270 5.61 16.50 -8.16
CA TYR A 270 4.75 17.46 -7.46
C TYR A 270 3.53 17.96 -8.27
N ARG A 271 3.17 17.24 -9.36
CA ARG A 271 2.00 17.52 -10.20
C ARG A 271 1.17 16.26 -10.41
N PRO A 272 0.41 15.85 -9.42
CA PRO A 272 -0.37 14.60 -9.46
C PRO A 272 -1.43 14.55 -10.57
N HIS A 273 -1.78 15.71 -11.17
CA HIS A 273 -2.74 15.82 -12.27
C HIS A 273 -2.12 15.55 -13.66
N ALA A 274 -0.78 15.55 -13.78
CA ALA A 274 -0.06 15.45 -15.04
C ALA A 274 0.65 14.10 -15.19
N TRP A 275 0.31 13.32 -16.22
CA TRP A 275 0.81 11.94 -16.45
C TRP A 275 1.35 11.77 -17.88
N PRO A 276 2.53 12.32 -18.20
CA PRO A 276 3.09 12.28 -19.55
C PRO A 276 3.17 10.86 -20.11
N VAL A 277 2.69 10.69 -21.34
CA VAL A 277 2.75 9.38 -22.04
C VAL A 277 4.20 8.92 -22.19
N GLY A 278 5.13 9.86 -22.36
CA GLY A 278 6.56 9.59 -22.47
C GLY A 278 7.21 8.97 -21.22
N TYR A 279 6.55 9.01 -20.08
CA TYR A 279 7.03 8.41 -18.81
C TYR A 279 6.57 6.95 -18.61
N ARG A 280 5.76 6.40 -19.52
CA ARG A 280 5.25 5.03 -19.38
C ARG A 280 6.33 4.00 -19.65
N LEU A 281 6.37 2.97 -18.80
CA LEU A 281 7.19 1.77 -18.98
C LEU A 281 6.28 0.55 -19.16
N GLN A 282 6.66 -0.36 -20.04
CA GLN A 282 5.83 -1.53 -20.34
C GLN A 282 6.46 -2.82 -19.81
N THR A 283 5.67 -3.61 -19.08
CA THR A 283 6.03 -4.92 -18.56
C THR A 283 5.61 -6.05 -19.52
N ASP A 284 6.21 -7.24 -19.39
CA ASP A 284 5.83 -8.39 -20.21
C ASP A 284 4.45 -8.97 -19.81
N PHE A 285 4.13 -8.91 -18.53
CA PHE A 285 2.92 -9.47 -17.94
C PHE A 285 2.08 -8.37 -17.29
N PRO A 286 0.76 -8.55 -17.16
CA PRO A 286 -0.11 -7.60 -16.46
C PRO A 286 0.41 -7.29 -15.06
N ILE A 287 0.42 -6.01 -14.70
CA ILE A 287 0.80 -5.53 -13.38
C ILE A 287 -0.34 -5.86 -12.39
N VAL A 288 0.02 -6.29 -11.20
CA VAL A 288 -0.91 -6.62 -10.12
C VAL A 288 -0.86 -5.57 -9.02
N ALA A 289 0.35 -5.20 -8.58
CA ALA A 289 0.53 -4.28 -7.47
C ALA A 289 1.87 -3.53 -7.58
N LEU A 290 1.94 -2.40 -6.90
CA LEU A 290 3.11 -1.53 -6.79
C LEU A 290 3.49 -1.33 -5.33
N SER A 291 4.79 -1.24 -5.03
CA SER A 291 5.27 -0.86 -3.70
C SER A 291 6.49 0.06 -3.83
N PRO A 292 6.41 1.29 -3.32
CA PRO A 292 7.54 2.21 -3.38
C PRO A 292 8.65 1.82 -2.40
N PHE A 293 9.88 2.22 -2.72
CA PHE A 293 11.02 2.20 -1.81
C PHE A 293 11.91 3.43 -2.07
N PRO A 294 12.83 3.79 -1.18
CA PRO A 294 13.73 4.92 -1.42
C PRO A 294 14.52 4.77 -2.73
N GLY A 295 14.20 5.60 -3.73
CA GLY A 295 14.86 5.62 -5.04
C GLY A 295 14.20 4.76 -6.12
N GLY A 296 13.02 4.17 -5.88
CA GLY A 296 12.34 3.38 -6.90
C GLY A 296 11.03 2.72 -6.51
N LEU A 297 10.70 1.67 -7.24
CA LEU A 297 9.43 0.98 -7.15
C LEU A 297 9.60 -0.53 -7.40
N VAL A 298 8.99 -1.36 -6.59
CA VAL A 298 8.76 -2.78 -6.88
C VAL A 298 7.47 -2.90 -7.68
N VAL A 299 7.54 -3.54 -8.83
CA VAL A 299 6.39 -3.82 -9.70
C VAL A 299 6.12 -5.31 -9.70
N ALA A 300 5.06 -5.72 -9.03
CA ALA A 300 4.60 -7.10 -9.03
C ALA A 300 3.66 -7.32 -10.21
N THR A 301 3.91 -8.37 -11.00
CA THR A 301 3.08 -8.74 -12.16
C THR A 301 2.51 -10.14 -11.97
N THR A 302 1.63 -10.56 -12.86
CA THR A 302 1.14 -11.97 -12.89
C THR A 302 2.23 -13.00 -13.25
N GLY A 303 3.41 -12.56 -13.67
CA GLY A 303 4.54 -13.40 -14.05
C GLY A 303 5.82 -12.99 -13.34
N THR A 304 6.71 -12.28 -14.02
CA THR A 304 7.99 -11.83 -13.48
C THR A 304 7.85 -10.46 -12.83
N PRO A 305 8.24 -10.26 -11.56
CA PRO A 305 8.31 -8.95 -10.96
C PRO A 305 9.48 -8.13 -11.51
N TYR A 306 9.41 -6.80 -11.33
CA TYR A 306 10.43 -5.86 -11.77
C TYR A 306 10.84 -4.93 -10.64
N MET A 307 12.08 -4.46 -10.72
CA MET A 307 12.60 -3.35 -9.94
C MET A 307 12.73 -2.14 -10.86
N VAL A 308 12.13 -1.04 -10.46
CA VAL A 308 12.23 0.23 -11.19
C VAL A 308 13.04 1.21 -10.37
N SER A 309 14.08 1.76 -10.97
CA SER A 309 14.86 2.87 -10.41
C SER A 309 14.44 4.16 -11.11
N ALA A 310 13.96 5.14 -10.32
CA ALA A 310 13.45 6.39 -10.83
C ALA A 310 13.80 7.54 -9.89
N THR A 311 14.84 8.28 -10.21
CA THR A 311 15.10 9.60 -9.59
C THR A 311 14.18 10.65 -10.19
N HIS A 312 13.98 10.60 -11.51
CA HIS A 312 13.00 11.36 -12.27
C HIS A 312 12.31 10.41 -13.26
N PRO A 313 11.01 10.53 -13.51
CA PRO A 313 10.28 9.64 -14.41
C PRO A 313 10.84 9.53 -15.82
N SER A 314 11.34 10.63 -16.39
CA SER A 314 11.96 10.63 -17.74
C SER A 314 13.25 9.79 -17.83
N ALA A 315 13.88 9.48 -16.71
CA ALA A 315 15.10 8.67 -16.64
C ALA A 315 14.86 7.35 -15.91
N ALA A 316 13.61 6.94 -15.77
CA ALA A 316 13.25 5.69 -15.11
C ALA A 316 13.79 4.48 -15.89
N SER A 317 14.40 3.54 -15.18
CA SER A 317 14.87 2.27 -15.72
C SER A 317 14.23 1.10 -15.00
N MET A 318 13.92 0.05 -15.75
CA MET A 318 13.22 -1.12 -15.24
C MET A 318 14.03 -2.39 -15.50
N GLU A 319 14.25 -3.16 -14.44
CA GLU A 319 15.01 -4.42 -14.48
C GLU A 319 14.13 -5.59 -14.02
N LYS A 320 14.21 -6.71 -14.76
CA LYS A 320 13.51 -7.95 -14.40
C LYS A 320 14.20 -8.64 -13.24
N VAL A 321 13.42 -9.18 -12.34
CA VAL A 321 13.93 -10.04 -11.26
C VAL A 321 14.14 -11.46 -11.80
N ASP A 322 15.30 -12.07 -11.54
CA ASP A 322 15.72 -13.37 -12.10
C ASP A 322 14.83 -14.57 -11.73
N ARG A 323 13.85 -14.42 -10.88
CA ARG A 323 12.92 -15.49 -10.51
C ARG A 323 11.50 -15.14 -10.95
N PRO A 324 10.96 -15.77 -12.00
CA PRO A 324 9.60 -15.54 -12.46
C PRO A 324 8.60 -16.15 -11.48
N ARG A 325 8.07 -15.33 -10.57
CA ARG A 325 6.99 -15.69 -9.65
C ARG A 325 6.01 -14.53 -9.57
N GLY A 326 4.81 -14.76 -10.10
CA GLY A 326 3.75 -13.78 -10.15
C GLY A 326 3.17 -13.51 -8.77
N CYS A 327 2.76 -12.26 -8.56
CA CYS A 327 1.89 -11.86 -7.45
C CYS A 327 0.47 -12.34 -7.73
N VAL A 328 -0.18 -12.95 -6.72
CA VAL A 328 -1.54 -13.51 -6.86
C VAL A 328 -2.59 -12.66 -6.18
N SER A 329 -2.21 -11.73 -5.30
CA SER A 329 -3.13 -10.81 -4.65
C SER A 329 -2.56 -9.40 -4.57
N LYS A 330 -3.29 -8.42 -5.13
CA LYS A 330 -2.95 -7.00 -5.04
C LYS A 330 -2.95 -6.51 -3.59
N ARG A 331 -4.01 -6.81 -2.85
CA ARG A 331 -4.16 -6.41 -1.45
C ARG A 331 -3.18 -7.11 -0.50
N GLY A 332 -2.53 -8.18 -0.97
CA GLY A 332 -1.49 -8.89 -0.24
C GLY A 332 -0.11 -8.25 -0.36
N MET A 333 0.09 -7.27 -1.25
CA MET A 333 1.37 -6.57 -1.37
C MET A 333 1.51 -5.47 -0.32
N VAL A 334 2.57 -5.53 0.47
CA VAL A 334 2.82 -4.60 1.57
C VAL A 334 4.16 -3.90 1.39
N ASP A 335 4.13 -2.58 1.48
CA ASP A 335 5.31 -1.73 1.60
C ASP A 335 5.87 -1.83 3.03
N MET A 336 7.08 -2.37 3.13
CA MET A 336 7.84 -2.47 4.39
C MET A 336 8.88 -1.36 4.54
N GLY A 337 8.86 -0.36 3.66
CA GLY A 337 9.73 0.82 3.64
C GLY A 337 11.01 0.62 2.82
N GLN A 338 11.74 -0.46 3.01
CA GLN A 338 12.98 -0.76 2.27
C GLN A 338 12.84 -1.94 1.30
N TYR A 339 11.75 -2.66 1.38
CA TYR A 339 11.45 -3.85 0.59
C TYR A 339 9.94 -4.07 0.54
N ALA A 340 9.48 -4.85 -0.41
CA ALA A 340 8.10 -5.27 -0.52
C ALA A 340 7.94 -6.75 -0.15
N ILE A 341 6.78 -7.09 0.41
CA ILE A 341 6.37 -8.47 0.63
C ILE A 341 5.05 -8.69 -0.09
N PHE A 342 4.91 -9.78 -0.82
CA PHE A 342 3.68 -10.12 -1.54
C PHE A 342 3.48 -11.63 -1.70
N PRO A 343 2.22 -12.11 -1.75
CA PRO A 343 1.91 -13.51 -1.94
C PRO A 343 2.12 -13.93 -3.40
N THR A 344 2.70 -15.11 -3.57
CA THR A 344 2.78 -15.83 -4.84
C THR A 344 2.05 -17.16 -4.74
N ALA A 345 1.83 -17.87 -5.85
CA ALA A 345 1.21 -19.19 -5.82
C ALA A 345 1.99 -20.24 -5.01
N ASP A 346 3.29 -20.01 -4.79
CA ASP A 346 4.20 -20.98 -4.16
C ASP A 346 4.66 -20.55 -2.77
N GLY A 347 4.34 -19.33 -2.31
CA GLY A 347 4.77 -18.83 -1.02
C GLY A 347 4.74 -17.31 -0.93
N LEU A 348 5.19 -16.80 0.21
CA LEU A 348 5.28 -15.37 0.50
C LEU A 348 6.67 -14.86 0.08
N MET A 349 6.72 -13.97 -0.90
CA MET A 349 7.97 -13.42 -1.45
C MET A 349 8.31 -12.07 -0.81
N LEU A 350 9.57 -11.91 -0.42
CA LEU A 350 10.21 -10.64 -0.08
C LEU A 350 11.13 -10.23 -1.22
N LEU A 351 11.00 -8.99 -1.66
CA LEU A 351 11.83 -8.39 -2.70
C LEU A 351 12.40 -7.04 -2.23
N ALA A 352 13.73 -6.95 -2.21
CA ALA A 352 14.47 -5.76 -1.77
C ALA A 352 15.47 -5.31 -2.85
N PRO A 353 15.75 -3.99 -2.98
CA PRO A 353 16.77 -3.48 -3.88
C PRO A 353 18.14 -4.09 -3.62
N GLY A 354 18.81 -4.51 -4.71
CA GLY A 354 20.17 -5.06 -4.61
C GLY A 354 20.30 -6.44 -3.94
N GLN A 355 19.18 -7.08 -3.60
CA GLN A 355 19.14 -8.42 -3.02
C GLN A 355 18.33 -9.37 -3.90
N GLY A 356 18.70 -10.64 -3.91
CA GLY A 356 17.87 -11.66 -4.55
C GLY A 356 16.54 -11.85 -3.81
N PRO A 357 15.48 -12.31 -4.53
CA PRO A 357 14.18 -12.57 -3.91
C PRO A 357 14.28 -13.69 -2.86
N VAL A 358 13.62 -13.49 -1.73
CA VAL A 358 13.58 -14.42 -0.59
C VAL A 358 12.15 -14.93 -0.41
N MET A 359 11.98 -16.26 -0.26
CA MET A 359 10.68 -16.86 0.07
C MET A 359 10.57 -17.04 1.57
N LEU A 360 9.84 -16.15 2.24
CA LEU A 360 9.71 -16.13 3.71
C LEU A 360 8.99 -17.38 4.24
N SER A 361 7.98 -17.86 3.53
CA SER A 361 7.19 -19.03 3.93
C SER A 361 7.93 -20.36 3.78
N ASP A 362 8.94 -20.44 2.91
CA ASP A 362 9.63 -21.69 2.58
C ASP A 362 10.28 -22.39 3.78
N SER A 363 10.66 -21.64 4.80
CA SER A 363 11.27 -22.19 6.01
C SER A 363 10.26 -22.74 7.02
N VAL A 364 8.98 -22.32 6.94
CA VAL A 364 7.98 -22.55 8.01
C VAL A 364 6.70 -23.25 7.53
N LEU A 365 6.39 -23.22 6.24
CA LEU A 365 5.22 -23.85 5.63
C LEU A 365 5.62 -24.76 4.47
N THR A 366 4.92 -25.85 4.29
CA THR A 366 4.97 -26.63 3.02
C THR A 366 4.15 -25.93 1.96
N LEU A 367 4.40 -26.25 0.69
CA LEU A 367 3.62 -25.73 -0.43
C LEU A 367 2.13 -26.07 -0.31
N GLU A 368 1.80 -27.28 0.18
CA GLU A 368 0.40 -27.68 0.40
C GLU A 368 -0.27 -26.84 1.49
N GLN A 369 0.39 -26.63 2.62
CA GLN A 369 -0.11 -25.76 3.69
C GLN A 369 -0.29 -24.33 3.21
N TRP A 370 0.65 -23.80 2.42
CA TRP A 370 0.53 -22.47 1.83
C TRP A 370 -0.70 -22.36 0.92
N ARG A 371 -0.91 -23.33 0.04
CA ARG A 371 -2.06 -23.34 -0.89
C ARG A 371 -3.40 -23.46 -0.17
N ARG A 372 -3.46 -24.18 0.95
CA ARG A 372 -4.67 -24.25 1.78
C ARG A 372 -5.09 -22.92 2.38
N LEU A 373 -4.18 -21.95 2.53
CA LEU A 373 -4.51 -20.58 2.92
C LEU A 373 -5.20 -19.79 1.80
N ASN A 374 -5.28 -20.33 0.57
CA ASN A 374 -5.83 -19.67 -0.59
C ASN A 374 -5.17 -18.30 -0.86
N PRO A 375 -3.90 -18.27 -1.32
CA PRO A 375 -3.09 -17.05 -1.39
C PRO A 375 -3.69 -15.91 -2.21
N GLU A 376 -4.64 -16.19 -3.10
CA GLU A 376 -5.36 -15.20 -3.90
C GLU A 376 -6.30 -14.33 -3.07
N THR A 377 -6.75 -14.83 -1.91
CA THR A 377 -7.61 -14.11 -0.99
C THR A 377 -6.86 -13.26 0.03
N ILE A 378 -5.53 -13.43 0.11
CA ILE A 378 -4.71 -12.73 1.10
C ILE A 378 -4.79 -11.23 0.88
N HIS A 379 -5.12 -10.52 1.95
CA HIS A 379 -4.88 -9.10 2.09
C HIS A 379 -4.04 -8.85 3.36
N ALA A 380 -3.16 -7.85 3.31
CA ALA A 380 -2.15 -7.73 4.35
C ALA A 380 -1.75 -6.29 4.61
N TYR A 381 -1.18 -6.07 5.79
CA TYR A 381 -0.82 -4.77 6.30
C TYR A 381 0.51 -4.83 7.04
N ARG A 382 1.18 -3.70 7.10
CA ARG A 382 2.35 -3.53 7.93
C ARG A 382 1.95 -3.18 9.36
N TRP A 383 2.51 -3.92 10.32
CA TRP A 383 2.45 -3.55 11.73
C TRP A 383 3.84 -3.62 12.34
N HIS A 384 4.38 -2.48 12.75
CA HIS A 384 5.81 -2.34 13.06
C HIS A 384 6.68 -2.87 11.91
N ASN A 385 7.53 -3.87 12.16
CA ASN A 385 8.35 -4.52 11.14
C ASN A 385 7.86 -5.94 10.83
N ARG A 386 6.55 -6.17 10.87
CA ARG A 386 5.89 -7.46 10.63
C ARG A 386 4.85 -7.34 9.53
N TYR A 387 4.70 -8.43 8.81
CA TYR A 387 3.65 -8.62 7.83
C TYR A 387 2.47 -9.31 8.52
N VAL A 388 1.34 -8.63 8.61
CA VAL A 388 0.07 -9.12 9.17
C VAL A 388 -0.89 -9.36 8.03
N ALA A 389 -1.35 -10.57 7.86
CA ALA A 389 -2.19 -11.00 6.75
C ALA A 389 -3.46 -11.68 7.23
N PHE A 390 -4.52 -11.50 6.45
CA PHE A 390 -5.78 -12.19 6.60
C PHE A 390 -6.09 -12.94 5.30
N TYR A 391 -6.75 -14.07 5.40
CA TYR A 391 -7.02 -14.97 4.28
C TYR A 391 -8.35 -15.69 4.47
N ASP A 392 -8.97 -16.13 3.37
CA ASP A 392 -10.12 -17.02 3.36
C ASP A 392 -9.68 -18.36 2.74
N GLY A 393 -9.20 -19.26 3.62
CA GLY A 393 -8.61 -20.53 3.26
C GLY A 393 -9.61 -21.68 3.18
N GLU A 394 -9.13 -22.89 2.83
CA GLU A 394 -9.94 -24.12 2.78
C GLU A 394 -10.59 -24.47 4.13
N ASP A 395 -9.93 -24.14 5.24
CA ASP A 395 -10.41 -24.41 6.61
C ASP A 395 -11.21 -23.22 7.19
N GLY A 396 -11.49 -22.19 6.38
CA GLY A 396 -12.18 -20.96 6.75
C GLY A 396 -11.27 -19.75 6.87
N PRO A 397 -11.85 -18.57 7.19
CA PRO A 397 -11.11 -17.33 7.32
C PRO A 397 -10.21 -17.34 8.56
N GLY A 398 -9.07 -16.65 8.44
CA GLY A 398 -8.11 -16.52 9.53
C GLY A 398 -7.06 -15.48 9.24
N GLY A 399 -6.11 -15.32 10.17
CA GLY A 399 -4.99 -14.43 10.01
C GLY A 399 -3.66 -15.08 10.36
N PHE A 400 -2.58 -14.51 9.87
CA PHE A 400 -1.23 -14.85 10.32
C PHE A 400 -0.32 -13.63 10.36
N LEU A 401 0.69 -13.74 11.19
CA LEU A 401 1.74 -12.75 11.32
C LEU A 401 3.09 -13.45 11.08
N ILE A 402 3.90 -12.86 10.21
CA ILE A 402 5.26 -13.33 9.97
C ILE A 402 6.26 -12.20 10.11
N SER A 403 7.38 -12.50 10.81
CA SER A 403 8.51 -11.58 10.90
C SER A 403 9.47 -11.86 9.75
N PRO A 404 9.83 -10.87 8.92
CA PRO A 404 10.83 -11.03 7.87
C PRO A 404 12.22 -11.41 8.39
N GLN A 405 12.49 -11.09 9.65
CA GLN A 405 13.72 -11.40 10.34
C GLN A 405 13.54 -12.68 11.17
N GLY A 406 13.95 -13.82 10.64
CA GLY A 406 14.02 -15.07 11.41
C GLY A 406 12.82 -16.01 11.29
N GLY A 407 11.88 -15.79 10.35
CA GLY A 407 10.84 -16.78 10.02
C GLY A 407 9.88 -17.11 11.18
N GLN A 408 9.63 -16.18 12.10
CA GLN A 408 8.67 -16.37 13.17
C GLN A 408 7.26 -16.25 12.61
N LEU A 409 6.54 -17.37 12.56
CA LEU A 409 5.15 -17.45 12.14
C LEU A 409 4.25 -17.69 13.35
N THR A 410 3.19 -16.92 13.47
CA THR A 410 2.07 -17.18 14.36
C THR A 410 0.76 -16.98 13.60
N PHE A 411 -0.20 -17.85 13.83
CA PHE A 411 -1.57 -17.64 13.35
C PHE A 411 -2.34 -16.74 14.32
N ILE A 412 -3.37 -16.09 13.80
CA ILE A 412 -4.25 -15.20 14.56
C ILE A 412 -5.67 -15.75 14.39
N ASP A 413 -6.40 -15.91 15.49
CA ASP A 413 -7.79 -16.39 15.50
C ASP A 413 -8.81 -15.28 15.24
N LEU A 414 -8.36 -14.15 14.69
CA LEU A 414 -9.17 -13.03 14.27
C LEU A 414 -9.09 -12.91 12.75
N TYR A 415 -10.21 -12.59 12.12
CA TYR A 415 -10.29 -12.19 10.73
C TYR A 415 -10.70 -10.72 10.63
N ALA A 416 -10.13 -9.99 9.67
CA ALA A 416 -10.52 -8.63 9.37
C ALA A 416 -10.87 -8.50 7.87
N ASP A 417 -11.92 -7.76 7.52
CA ASP A 417 -12.35 -7.54 6.12
C ASP A 417 -11.48 -6.50 5.41
N ALA A 418 -10.97 -5.55 6.17
CA ALA A 418 -10.12 -4.46 5.70
C ALA A 418 -9.13 -4.03 6.78
N GLY A 419 -8.14 -3.21 6.41
CA GLY A 419 -7.24 -2.59 7.37
C GLY A 419 -6.56 -1.35 6.81
N TYR A 420 -5.97 -0.59 7.71
CA TYR A 420 -5.20 0.61 7.41
C TYR A 420 -4.02 0.72 8.38
N ALA A 421 -2.81 0.68 7.84
CA ALA A 421 -1.61 0.98 8.60
C ALA A 421 -1.35 2.48 8.54
N ASP A 422 -1.53 3.17 9.65
CA ASP A 422 -1.37 4.62 9.73
C ASP A 422 0.12 5.00 9.78
N PRO A 423 0.65 5.68 8.76
CA PRO A 423 2.06 6.04 8.73
C PRO A 423 2.45 7.13 9.74
N GLU A 424 1.50 7.90 10.24
CA GLU A 424 1.76 8.99 11.20
C GLU A 424 1.88 8.47 12.62
N THR A 425 1.00 7.55 13.02
CA THR A 425 0.95 7.03 14.39
C THR A 425 1.64 5.67 14.52
N GLY A 426 1.85 4.95 13.42
CA GLY A 426 2.34 3.57 13.40
C GLY A 426 1.31 2.55 13.86
N HIS A 427 0.06 2.95 14.09
CA HIS A 427 -1.02 2.05 14.47
C HIS A 427 -1.55 1.29 13.26
N LEU A 428 -1.96 0.05 13.51
CA LEU A 428 -2.74 -0.74 12.56
C LEU A 428 -4.20 -0.72 12.99
N TYR A 429 -5.07 -0.28 12.08
CA TYR A 429 -6.51 -0.33 12.23
C TYR A 429 -7.06 -1.46 11.36
N LEU A 430 -8.01 -2.20 11.88
CA LEU A 430 -8.65 -3.33 11.22
C LEU A 430 -10.17 -3.14 11.22
N LEU A 431 -10.82 -3.60 10.18
CA LEU A 431 -12.28 -3.70 10.13
C LEU A 431 -12.67 -5.14 10.52
N VAL A 432 -13.30 -5.29 11.65
CA VAL A 432 -13.73 -6.58 12.21
C VAL A 432 -15.22 -6.49 12.53
N ASP A 433 -16.03 -7.36 11.95
CA ASP A 433 -17.49 -7.41 12.18
C ASP A 433 -18.20 -6.05 11.97
N GLY A 434 -17.73 -5.24 11.00
CA GLY A 434 -18.29 -3.93 10.71
C GLY A 434 -17.82 -2.79 11.63
N GLU A 435 -16.82 -3.05 12.48
CA GLU A 435 -16.24 -2.06 13.38
C GLU A 435 -14.76 -1.83 13.07
N ILE A 436 -14.32 -0.58 13.06
CA ILE A 436 -12.90 -0.24 13.06
C ILE A 436 -12.38 -0.46 14.47
N VAL A 437 -11.37 -1.29 14.59
CA VAL A 437 -10.65 -1.56 15.82
C VAL A 437 -9.16 -1.27 15.64
N ARG A 438 -8.51 -0.80 16.68
CA ARG A 438 -7.06 -0.61 16.71
C ARG A 438 -6.41 -1.89 17.23
N TRP A 439 -5.55 -2.48 16.42
CA TRP A 439 -4.83 -3.72 16.73
C TRP A 439 -3.86 -3.55 17.91
N ASP A 440 -3.79 -4.56 18.78
CA ASP A 440 -2.89 -4.64 19.94
C ASP A 440 -2.98 -3.43 20.90
N ALA A 441 -4.19 -2.96 21.19
CA ALA A 441 -4.39 -1.67 21.85
C ALA A 441 -5.22 -1.69 23.14
N ASP A 442 -6.08 -2.69 23.36
CA ASP A 442 -6.92 -2.80 24.56
C ASP A 442 -6.08 -3.15 25.81
N ASN A 443 -6.69 -3.00 26.98
CA ASN A 443 -6.13 -3.46 28.24
C ASN A 443 -6.21 -4.99 28.39
N ASP A 444 -7.23 -5.59 27.83
CA ASP A 444 -7.39 -7.03 27.78
C ASP A 444 -6.40 -7.67 26.80
N ARG A 445 -6.09 -8.95 27.02
CA ARG A 445 -5.17 -9.72 26.20
C ARG A 445 -5.87 -10.87 25.50
N MET A 446 -5.45 -11.16 24.27
CA MET A 446 -5.88 -12.36 23.55
C MET A 446 -5.27 -13.60 24.21
N ALA A 447 -6.05 -14.67 24.32
CA ALA A 447 -5.48 -15.93 24.77
C ALA A 447 -4.57 -16.52 23.69
N TYR A 448 -3.34 -16.87 24.04
CA TYR A 448 -2.43 -17.56 23.15
C TYR A 448 -2.47 -19.08 23.38
N ARG A 449 -2.08 -19.81 22.34
CA ARG A 449 -1.76 -21.24 22.39
C ARG A 449 -0.45 -21.50 21.68
N TRP A 450 0.47 -22.19 22.38
CA TRP A 450 1.76 -22.58 21.84
C TRP A 450 2.05 -24.06 22.16
N VAL A 451 2.47 -24.82 21.14
CA VAL A 451 2.79 -26.25 21.28
C VAL A 451 4.25 -26.46 20.98
N SER A 452 5.01 -26.99 21.93
CA SER A 452 6.44 -27.23 21.79
C SER A 452 6.77 -28.30 20.75
N LYS A 453 8.03 -28.44 20.38
CA LYS A 453 8.55 -29.62 19.69
C LYS A 453 8.25 -30.91 20.45
N VAL A 454 8.41 -32.05 19.77
CA VAL A 454 8.41 -33.37 20.42
C VAL A 454 9.82 -33.70 20.89
N PHE A 455 10.02 -33.75 22.20
CA PHE A 455 11.28 -34.18 22.82
C PHE A 455 11.36 -35.69 22.82
N ILE A 456 12.34 -36.29 22.16
CA ILE A 456 12.57 -37.73 22.11
C ILE A 456 13.63 -38.10 23.11
N GLN A 457 13.31 -39.01 24.02
CA GLN A 457 14.22 -39.55 25.00
C GLN A 457 14.81 -40.90 24.53
N PRO A 458 16.10 -41.18 24.75
CA PRO A 458 16.70 -42.43 24.34
C PRO A 458 16.15 -43.65 25.09
N GLN A 459 15.63 -43.42 26.28
CA GLN A 459 15.00 -44.45 27.15
C GLN A 459 13.62 -43.99 27.63
N TRP A 460 12.85 -44.96 28.13
CA TRP A 460 11.59 -44.69 28.82
C TRP A 460 11.88 -43.95 30.13
N LEU A 461 11.62 -42.65 30.16
CA LEU A 461 11.82 -41.83 31.37
C LEU A 461 10.47 -41.43 31.96
N ALA A 462 10.43 -41.34 33.29
CA ALA A 462 9.29 -40.78 34.00
C ALA A 462 9.49 -39.30 34.22
N MET A 463 8.69 -38.45 33.61
CA MET A 463 8.62 -37.04 33.95
C MET A 463 7.62 -36.84 35.09
N THR A 464 7.99 -36.12 36.13
CA THR A 464 7.20 -35.94 37.35
C THR A 464 7.12 -34.52 37.87
N ALA A 465 7.89 -33.60 37.26
CA ALA A 465 7.94 -32.22 37.68
C ALA A 465 8.01 -31.27 36.49
N ILE A 466 7.35 -30.13 36.61
CA ILE A 466 7.36 -29.03 35.68
C ILE A 466 7.62 -27.72 36.42
N ARG A 467 8.41 -26.82 35.84
CA ARG A 467 8.60 -25.45 36.30
C ARG A 467 8.38 -24.49 35.15
N VAL A 468 7.67 -23.42 35.41
CA VAL A 468 7.44 -22.32 34.48
C VAL A 468 7.91 -21.03 35.11
N ASP A 469 8.77 -20.30 34.42
CA ASP A 469 9.13 -18.93 34.76
C ASP A 469 8.24 -17.98 33.93
N ALA A 470 7.35 -17.28 34.62
CA ALA A 470 6.39 -16.34 34.01
C ALA A 470 6.36 -15.01 34.78
N GLU A 471 5.89 -13.94 34.14
CA GLU A 471 5.74 -12.63 34.78
C GLU A 471 4.60 -12.61 35.80
N ALA A 472 3.53 -13.31 35.51
CA ALA A 472 2.40 -13.48 36.41
C ALA A 472 1.86 -14.92 36.33
N TYR A 473 1.02 -15.27 37.28
CA TYR A 473 0.40 -16.59 37.43
C TYR A 473 -1.09 -16.43 37.70
N PRO A 474 -1.94 -17.45 37.38
CA PRO A 474 -1.60 -18.81 36.97
C PRO A 474 -1.27 -18.94 35.46
N VAL A 475 -0.45 -19.96 35.12
CA VAL A 475 -0.20 -20.41 33.74
C VAL A 475 -0.68 -21.84 33.61
N THR A 476 -1.46 -22.16 32.58
CA THR A 476 -1.93 -23.51 32.29
C THR A 476 -1.00 -24.20 31.31
N VAL A 477 -0.49 -25.35 31.69
CA VAL A 477 0.35 -26.19 30.84
C VAL A 477 -0.21 -27.58 30.78
N LYS A 478 -0.38 -28.10 29.58
CA LYS A 478 -0.72 -29.50 29.31
C LYS A 478 0.54 -30.23 28.88
N VAL A 479 0.89 -31.25 29.64
CA VAL A 479 2.02 -32.15 29.34
C VAL A 479 1.48 -33.36 28.61
N LEU A 480 2.06 -33.68 27.47
CA LEU A 480 1.63 -34.80 26.63
C LEU A 480 2.76 -35.81 26.44
N ALA A 481 2.43 -37.05 26.30
CA ALA A 481 3.38 -38.14 26.07
C ALA A 481 2.86 -39.14 25.03
N ASP A 482 3.70 -40.16 24.74
CA ASP A 482 3.33 -41.28 23.87
C ASP A 482 1.93 -41.81 24.21
N ASP A 483 1.28 -42.44 23.27
CA ASP A 483 -0.02 -43.11 23.39
C ASP A 483 -1.22 -42.21 23.75
N GLY A 484 -1.10 -40.89 23.53
CA GLY A 484 -2.20 -39.92 23.78
C GLY A 484 -2.44 -39.57 25.25
N TRP A 485 -1.52 -39.97 26.16
CA TRP A 485 -1.60 -39.52 27.55
C TRP A 485 -1.36 -38.01 27.67
N SER A 486 -2.13 -37.36 28.52
CA SER A 486 -1.94 -35.96 28.87
C SER A 486 -2.28 -35.68 30.33
N ASP A 487 -1.62 -34.68 30.90
CA ASP A 487 -1.91 -34.13 32.22
C ASP A 487 -1.89 -32.58 32.12
N THR A 488 -2.96 -31.97 32.63
CA THR A 488 -3.08 -30.49 32.61
C THR A 488 -2.82 -29.96 34.01
N VAL A 489 -1.82 -29.06 34.09
CA VAL A 489 -1.37 -28.52 35.39
C VAL A 489 -1.52 -27.00 35.36
N THR A 490 -2.16 -26.47 36.39
CA THR A 490 -2.20 -25.03 36.65
C THR A 490 -1.00 -24.66 37.53
N ILE A 491 -0.05 -23.90 36.95
CA ILE A 491 1.14 -23.41 37.60
C ILE A 491 0.80 -22.12 38.34
N ALA A 492 0.89 -22.15 39.66
CA ALA A 492 0.47 -21.04 40.53
C ALA A 492 1.64 -20.10 40.93
N ASN A 493 2.88 -20.51 40.73
CA ASN A 493 4.08 -19.74 41.07
C ASN A 493 5.31 -20.33 40.37
N GLU A 494 6.46 -19.69 40.50
CA GLU A 494 7.74 -20.08 39.86
C GLU A 494 8.32 -21.41 40.35
N ARG A 495 7.83 -21.97 41.44
CA ARG A 495 8.40 -23.23 41.98
C ARG A 495 8.01 -24.41 41.08
N ALA A 496 8.85 -25.46 41.15
CA ALA A 496 8.54 -26.70 40.43
C ALA A 496 7.28 -27.35 41.00
N HIS A 497 6.33 -27.67 40.10
CA HIS A 497 5.06 -28.34 40.38
C HIS A 497 5.17 -29.81 40.00
N ARG A 498 4.49 -30.66 40.74
CA ARG A 498 4.37 -32.11 40.42
C ARG A 498 3.32 -32.33 39.35
N ILE A 499 3.66 -33.20 38.40
CA ILE A 499 2.72 -33.74 37.41
C ILE A 499 2.45 -35.21 37.68
N ALA A 500 1.35 -35.74 37.16
CA ALA A 500 1.03 -37.15 37.26
C ALA A 500 2.17 -37.98 36.63
N PRO A 501 2.73 -38.98 37.40
CA PRO A 501 3.89 -39.74 36.93
C PRO A 501 3.55 -40.59 35.71
N ARG A 502 4.24 -40.40 34.61
CA ARG A 502 4.11 -41.19 33.38
C ARG A 502 5.48 -41.56 32.87
N ARG A 503 5.63 -42.77 32.33
CA ARG A 503 6.80 -43.17 31.56
C ARG A 503 6.52 -42.98 30.06
N GLY A 504 7.40 -42.27 29.36
CA GLY A 504 7.31 -42.00 27.92
C GLY A 504 8.67 -41.86 27.28
N LYS A 505 8.72 -42.00 25.95
CA LYS A 505 9.88 -41.68 25.13
C LYS A 505 9.70 -40.37 24.40
N ARG A 506 8.47 -39.98 24.11
CA ARG A 506 8.13 -38.74 23.40
C ARG A 506 7.34 -37.87 24.35
N TRP A 507 7.74 -36.59 24.45
CA TRP A 507 7.12 -35.60 25.31
C TRP A 507 6.97 -34.30 24.60
N TRP A 508 5.84 -33.62 24.79
CA TRP A 508 5.66 -32.23 24.33
C TRP A 508 4.75 -31.48 25.29
N LEU A 509 4.77 -30.16 25.15
CA LEU A 509 4.07 -29.23 26.03
C LEU A 509 3.12 -28.38 25.20
N GLU A 510 1.94 -28.14 25.72
CA GLU A 510 0.96 -27.19 25.21
C GLU A 510 0.73 -26.15 26.31
N ILE A 511 0.88 -24.87 25.96
CA ILE A 511 0.74 -23.76 26.89
C ILE A 511 -0.39 -22.88 26.37
N GLU A 512 -1.34 -22.60 27.25
CA GLU A 512 -2.45 -21.70 26.99
C GLU A 512 -2.52 -20.63 28.08
N GLY A 513 -2.79 -19.38 27.70
CA GLY A 513 -2.92 -18.29 28.65
C GLY A 513 -2.77 -16.92 28.01
N ILE A 514 -2.64 -15.93 28.87
CA ILE A 514 -2.40 -14.52 28.49
C ILE A 514 -1.09 -13.98 29.08
N GLU A 515 -0.52 -14.72 30.03
CA GLU A 515 0.65 -14.28 30.80
C GLU A 515 1.95 -14.49 30.02
N ARG A 516 2.92 -13.63 30.25
CA ARG A 516 4.23 -13.73 29.61
C ARG A 516 5.09 -14.81 30.27
N VAL A 517 5.46 -15.84 29.50
CA VAL A 517 6.30 -16.97 29.91
C VAL A 517 7.70 -16.79 29.32
N ARG A 518 8.73 -16.89 30.19
CA ARG A 518 10.13 -16.74 29.81
C ARG A 518 10.78 -18.09 29.53
N MET A 519 10.38 -19.13 30.27
CA MET A 519 11.04 -20.42 30.25
C MET A 519 10.15 -21.54 30.77
N ILE A 520 10.32 -22.74 30.25
CA ILE A 520 9.72 -23.97 30.79
C ILE A 520 10.76 -25.06 30.91
N SER A 521 10.67 -25.81 32.02
CA SER A 521 11.48 -27.01 32.28
C SER A 521 10.56 -28.17 32.67
N LEU A 522 10.69 -29.32 31.98
CA LEU A 522 10.02 -30.59 32.29
C LEU A 522 11.11 -31.58 32.71
N ALA A 523 10.99 -32.14 33.91
CA ALA A 523 12.08 -32.92 34.53
C ALA A 523 11.56 -34.22 35.22
N GLN A 524 12.49 -35.13 35.50
CA GLN A 524 12.19 -36.37 36.17
C GLN A 524 11.90 -36.19 37.67
N ASN A 525 12.40 -35.12 38.28
CA ASN A 525 12.12 -34.80 39.68
C ASN A 525 12.20 -33.27 39.90
N VAL A 526 11.70 -32.84 41.05
CA VAL A 526 11.64 -31.41 41.42
C VAL A 526 13.01 -30.77 41.49
N ALA A 527 14.06 -31.45 41.88
CA ALA A 527 15.41 -30.90 41.97
C ALA A 527 16.05 -30.63 40.58
N GLU A 528 15.69 -31.40 39.59
CA GLU A 528 16.13 -31.18 38.19
C GLU A 528 15.32 -30.09 37.48
N ALA A 529 14.09 -29.83 37.94
CA ALA A 529 13.24 -28.76 37.40
C ALA A 529 13.57 -27.39 37.99
N ALA A 530 14.17 -27.36 39.18
CA ALA A 530 14.58 -26.16 39.92
C ALA A 530 15.82 -25.51 39.28
#